data_10884ae1ab7dbc73fc9bfc956a238d28
#
_entry.id   10884ae1ab7dbc73fc9bfc956a238d28
#
_cell.length_a   1.000
_cell.length_b   1.000
_cell.length_c   1.000
_cell.angle_alpha   90.00
_cell.angle_beta   90.00
_cell.angle_gamma   90.00
#
_symmetry.space_group_name_H-M   'P 1'
#
loop_
_entity.id
_entity.type
_entity.pdbx_description
1 polymer ?
#
loop_
_entity_poly.entity_id
_entity_poly.type
_entity_poly.pdbx_seq_one_letter_code
_entity_poly.pdbx_strand_id
1 'polypeptide(L)'
;MIGLRASYEYLPLGHYQAAGKAHEILHWDRNSLFCSACGTPMEQKESIMKRCPSCGREVYPAISTAVLVLVRKGDSILLVHARNFKGRFNSLVAGFLETGETLEECVAREVKEETGLDVK
;
A
#
# COMPACT_ATOMS: atom_id res chain seq x y z
N MET A 1 -9.49 22.07 -3.57
CA MET A 1 -9.36 20.83 -2.76
C MET A 1 -8.11 20.12 -3.23
N ILE A 2 -7.19 19.72 -2.33
CA ILE A 2 -5.97 18.96 -2.65
C ILE A 2 -6.15 17.50 -2.17
N GLY A 3 -5.58 16.55 -2.91
CA GLY A 3 -5.58 15.15 -2.50
C GLY A 3 -4.65 14.90 -1.31
N LEU A 4 -4.90 13.83 -0.54
CA LEU A 4 -4.13 13.48 0.65
C LEU A 4 -2.62 13.43 0.38
N ARG A 5 -2.19 12.80 -0.72
CA ARG A 5 -0.77 12.69 -1.09
C ARG A 5 -0.10 14.07 -1.25
N ALA A 6 -0.78 15.00 -1.92
CA ALA A 6 -0.27 16.36 -2.12
C ALA A 6 -0.28 17.20 -0.84
N SER A 7 -1.10 16.86 0.15
CA SER A 7 -1.18 17.58 1.42
C SER A 7 0.05 17.40 2.31
N TYR A 8 0.94 16.46 1.98
CA TYR A 8 2.22 16.28 2.68
C TYR A 8 3.08 17.55 2.71
N GLU A 9 3.04 18.34 1.63
CA GLU A 9 3.80 19.59 1.54
C GLU A 9 3.23 20.73 2.41
N TYR A 10 1.99 20.60 2.89
CA TYR A 10 1.27 21.67 3.58
C TYR A 10 0.91 21.34 5.04
N LEU A 11 0.97 20.07 5.42
CA LEU A 11 0.58 19.63 6.76
C LEU A 11 1.80 19.28 7.61
N PRO A 12 1.81 19.60 8.90
CA PRO A 12 2.74 19.00 9.84
C PRO A 12 2.65 17.47 9.78
N LEU A 13 3.80 16.79 9.91
CA LEU A 13 3.89 15.33 9.74
C LEU A 13 2.84 14.56 10.55
N GLY A 14 2.63 14.93 11.83
CA GLY A 14 1.63 14.26 12.67
C GLY A 14 0.19 14.41 12.15
N HIS A 15 -0.16 15.57 11.58
CA HIS A 15 -1.47 15.79 10.96
C HIS A 15 -1.62 15.01 9.66
N TYR A 16 -0.56 14.95 8.84
CA TYR A 16 -0.55 14.15 7.62
C TYR A 16 -0.74 12.66 7.92
N GLN A 17 -0.02 12.12 8.91
CA GLN A 17 -0.15 10.73 9.35
C GLN A 17 -1.56 10.42 9.89
N ALA A 18 -2.13 11.32 10.70
CA ALA A 18 -3.49 11.18 11.20
C ALA A 18 -4.53 11.20 10.06
N ALA A 19 -4.35 12.09 9.08
CA ALA A 19 -5.20 12.16 7.90
C ALA A 19 -5.08 10.88 7.04
N GLY A 20 -3.87 10.32 6.88
CA GLY A 20 -3.64 9.05 6.20
C GLY A 20 -4.39 7.89 6.87
N LYS A 21 -4.24 7.77 8.19
CA LYS A 21 -4.96 6.75 8.98
C LYS A 21 -6.48 6.91 8.87
N ALA A 22 -6.99 8.13 8.99
CA ALA A 22 -8.42 8.40 8.87
C ALA A 22 -8.95 8.05 7.46
N HIS A 23 -8.19 8.39 6.42
CA HIS A 23 -8.53 8.05 5.03
C HIS A 23 -8.65 6.54 4.82
N GLU A 24 -7.68 5.77 5.34
CA GLU A 24 -7.69 4.31 5.22
C GLU A 24 -8.87 3.67 5.97
N ILE A 25 -9.14 4.10 7.20
CA ILE A 25 -10.28 3.61 7.99
C ILE A 25 -11.60 3.92 7.28
N LEU A 26 -11.78 5.13 6.77
CA LEU A 26 -12.98 5.51 6.02
C LEU A 26 -13.13 4.73 4.71
N HIS A 27 -12.01 4.45 4.02
CA HIS A 27 -12.01 3.62 2.82
C HIS A 27 -12.46 2.19 3.15
N TRP A 28 -11.86 1.57 4.16
CA TRP A 28 -12.26 0.24 4.64
C TRP A 28 -13.73 0.21 5.08
N ASP A 29 -14.17 1.18 5.86
CA ASP A 29 -15.55 1.24 6.35
C ASP A 29 -16.57 1.24 5.20
N ARG A 30 -16.34 2.07 4.18
CA ARG A 30 -17.20 2.16 2.99
C ARG A 30 -17.17 0.90 2.12
N ASN A 31 -16.06 0.19 2.07
CA ASN A 31 -15.87 -1.00 1.24
C ASN A 31 -16.16 -2.33 1.98
N SER A 32 -16.54 -2.27 3.25
CA SER A 32 -16.89 -3.42 4.07
C SER A 32 -18.31 -3.32 4.65
N LEU A 33 -19.25 -2.82 3.86
CA LEU A 33 -20.67 -2.70 4.28
C LEU A 33 -21.39 -4.05 4.29
N PHE A 34 -20.98 -4.98 3.43
CA PHE A 34 -21.57 -6.29 3.26
C PHE A 34 -20.51 -7.40 3.40
N CYS A 35 -20.92 -8.53 3.93
CA CYS A 35 -20.06 -9.70 4.07
C CYS A 35 -19.71 -10.27 2.69
N SER A 36 -18.41 -10.38 2.38
CA SER A 36 -17.92 -10.93 1.11
C SER A 36 -18.17 -12.45 0.96
N ALA A 37 -18.58 -13.14 2.04
CA ALA A 37 -18.90 -14.58 2.00
C ALA A 37 -20.40 -14.85 1.81
N CYS A 38 -21.30 -14.07 2.41
CA CYS A 38 -22.74 -14.36 2.41
C CYS A 38 -23.65 -13.17 2.09
N GLY A 39 -23.08 -11.99 1.78
CA GLY A 39 -23.84 -10.80 1.41
C GLY A 39 -24.59 -10.10 2.55
N THR A 40 -24.58 -10.64 3.78
CA THR A 40 -25.28 -10.02 4.91
C THR A 40 -24.62 -8.68 5.29
N PRO A 41 -25.38 -7.65 5.68
CA PRO A 41 -24.81 -6.41 6.20
C PRO A 41 -23.87 -6.67 7.39
N MET A 42 -22.71 -6.01 7.38
CA MET A 42 -21.70 -6.13 8.42
C MET A 42 -22.04 -5.23 9.61
N GLU A 43 -21.72 -5.67 10.81
CA GLU A 43 -21.88 -4.91 12.04
C GLU A 43 -20.52 -4.47 12.58
N GLN A 44 -20.40 -3.18 12.96
CA GLN A 44 -19.24 -2.68 13.69
C GLN A 44 -19.20 -3.29 15.10
N LYS A 45 -18.11 -3.98 15.46
CA LYS A 45 -17.93 -4.55 16.80
C LYS A 45 -16.80 -3.87 17.57
N GLU A 46 -15.76 -3.40 16.88
CA GLU A 46 -14.65 -2.64 17.44
C GLU A 46 -14.31 -1.47 16.54
N SER A 47 -13.43 -0.57 16.98
CA SER A 47 -13.03 0.63 16.21
C SER A 47 -12.51 0.32 14.80
N ILE A 48 -11.89 -0.84 14.61
CA ILE A 48 -11.30 -1.31 13.35
C ILE A 48 -11.67 -2.76 13.04
N MET A 49 -12.84 -3.24 13.51
CA MET A 49 -13.31 -4.60 13.22
C MET A 49 -14.80 -4.61 12.99
N LYS A 50 -15.22 -5.24 11.90
CA LYS A 50 -16.61 -5.59 11.62
C LYS A 50 -16.79 -7.11 11.65
N ARG A 51 -17.96 -7.55 12.11
CA ARG A 51 -18.34 -8.97 12.11
C ARG A 51 -19.66 -9.16 11.39
N CYS A 52 -19.75 -10.21 10.61
CA CYS A 52 -20.99 -10.64 9.99
C CYS A 52 -21.89 -11.33 11.03
N PRO A 53 -23.12 -10.84 11.27
CA PRO A 53 -24.03 -11.48 12.25
C PRO A 53 -24.55 -12.84 11.79
N SER A 54 -24.48 -13.13 10.48
CA SER A 54 -24.98 -14.40 9.92
C SER A 54 -23.92 -15.51 9.94
N CYS A 55 -22.69 -15.24 9.40
CA CYS A 55 -21.67 -16.29 9.25
C CYS A 55 -20.45 -16.11 10.18
N GLY A 56 -20.42 -15.07 11.00
CA GLY A 56 -19.35 -14.82 11.97
C GLY A 56 -18.04 -14.26 11.35
N ARG A 57 -17.96 -14.05 10.04
CA ARG A 57 -16.75 -13.52 9.38
C ARG A 57 -16.36 -12.16 9.93
N GLU A 58 -15.12 -12.03 10.31
CA GLU A 58 -14.51 -10.76 10.73
C GLU A 58 -13.73 -10.11 9.61
N VAL A 59 -13.77 -8.77 9.56
CA VAL A 59 -13.07 -7.97 8.56
C VAL A 59 -12.40 -6.78 9.23
N TYR A 60 -11.11 -6.62 8.94
CA TYR A 60 -10.24 -5.55 9.41
C TYR A 60 -9.76 -4.70 8.22
N PRO A 61 -9.24 -3.46 8.43
CA PRO A 61 -8.54 -2.72 7.38
C PRO A 61 -7.38 -3.55 6.81
N ALA A 62 -7.33 -3.70 5.50
CA ALA A 62 -6.25 -4.43 4.83
C ALA A 62 -5.01 -3.55 4.70
N ILE A 63 -3.84 -4.11 5.02
CA ILE A 63 -2.54 -3.45 4.82
C ILE A 63 -1.90 -4.09 3.60
N SER A 64 -1.59 -3.26 2.58
CA SER A 64 -0.83 -3.69 1.40
C SER A 64 0.63 -3.29 1.60
N THR A 65 1.46 -4.27 1.93
CA THR A 65 2.90 -4.07 2.13
C THR A 65 3.59 -3.90 0.77
N ALA A 66 4.46 -2.90 0.65
CA ALA A 66 5.28 -2.68 -0.53
C ALA A 66 6.74 -2.48 -0.14
N VAL A 67 7.65 -2.83 -1.04
CA VAL A 67 9.08 -2.54 -0.93
C VAL A 67 9.43 -1.32 -1.77
N LEU A 68 10.44 -0.57 -1.32
CA LEU A 68 11.09 0.50 -2.10
C LEU A 68 12.60 0.20 -2.08
N VAL A 69 13.17 -0.06 -3.25
CA VAL A 69 14.48 -0.68 -3.37
C VAL A 69 15.51 0.27 -3.94
N LEU A 70 16.55 0.57 -3.16
CA LEU A 70 17.73 1.28 -3.63
C LEU A 70 18.78 0.28 -4.15
N VAL A 71 18.81 0.07 -5.46
CA VAL A 71 19.84 -0.77 -6.10
C VAL A 71 21.13 0.04 -6.25
N ARG A 72 22.25 -0.49 -5.75
CA ARG A 72 23.56 0.15 -5.78
C ARG A 72 24.59 -0.72 -6.51
N LYS A 73 25.53 -0.04 -7.22
CA LYS A 73 26.73 -0.65 -7.77
C LYS A 73 27.91 0.31 -7.58
N GLY A 74 28.77 0.02 -6.59
CA GLY A 74 29.79 0.97 -6.13
C GLY A 74 29.15 2.27 -5.64
N ASP A 75 29.55 3.41 -6.21
CA ASP A 75 29.03 4.75 -5.88
C ASP A 75 27.81 5.14 -6.71
N SER A 76 27.34 4.27 -7.60
CA SER A 76 26.20 4.53 -8.47
C SER A 76 24.92 3.92 -7.87
N ILE A 77 23.78 4.58 -8.15
CA ILE A 77 22.44 4.09 -7.82
C ILE A 77 21.62 3.94 -9.10
N LEU A 78 20.69 2.98 -9.08
CA LEU A 78 19.73 2.80 -10.16
C LEU A 78 18.51 3.68 -9.91
N LEU A 79 18.14 4.47 -10.90
CA LEU A 79 16.88 5.19 -10.94
C LEU A 79 16.05 4.68 -12.11
N VAL A 80 14.75 4.55 -11.91
CA VAL A 80 13.78 4.12 -12.92
C VAL A 80 12.85 5.26 -13.30
N HIS A 81 12.43 5.28 -14.57
CA HIS A 81 11.42 6.21 -15.06
C HIS A 81 10.31 5.45 -15.74
N ALA A 82 9.15 5.41 -15.09
CA ALA A 82 7.99 4.73 -15.67
C ALA A 82 7.43 5.53 -16.86
N ARG A 83 7.02 4.83 -17.93
CA ARG A 83 6.49 5.45 -19.17
C ARG A 83 5.28 6.37 -18.96
N ASN A 84 4.52 6.14 -17.90
CA ASN A 84 3.34 6.92 -17.53
C ASN A 84 3.65 8.11 -16.61
N PHE A 85 4.90 8.30 -16.18
CA PHE A 85 5.29 9.46 -15.40
C PHE A 85 5.27 10.72 -16.26
N LYS A 86 4.53 11.72 -15.80
CA LYS A 86 4.52 13.04 -16.42
C LYS A 86 5.68 13.86 -15.85
N GLY A 87 6.61 14.30 -16.71
CA GLY A 87 7.75 15.14 -16.32
C GLY A 87 9.06 14.34 -16.15
N ARG A 88 10.03 14.96 -15.45
CA ARG A 88 11.40 14.43 -15.26
C ARG A 88 11.59 13.67 -13.94
N PHE A 89 10.51 13.19 -13.34
CA PHE A 89 10.59 12.49 -12.08
C PHE A 89 11.12 11.06 -12.30
N ASN A 90 12.18 10.72 -11.56
CA ASN A 90 12.71 9.37 -11.47
C ASN A 90 12.39 8.80 -10.08
N SER A 91 12.24 7.51 -9.99
CA SER A 91 11.94 6.78 -8.76
C SER A 91 12.96 5.67 -8.51
N LEU A 92 12.89 5.08 -7.36
CA LEU A 92 13.47 3.77 -7.08
C LEU A 92 12.53 2.66 -7.58
N VAL A 93 13.05 1.42 -7.70
CA VAL A 93 12.20 0.24 -7.94
C VAL A 93 11.25 0.06 -6.75
N ALA A 94 9.98 -0.23 -7.03
CA ALA A 94 8.99 -0.41 -5.97
C ALA A 94 7.91 -1.39 -6.41
N GLY A 95 7.50 -2.26 -5.51
CA GLY A 95 6.40 -3.18 -5.78
C GLY A 95 5.75 -3.73 -4.53
N PHE A 96 4.64 -4.44 -4.71
CA PHE A 96 3.89 -5.02 -3.62
C PHE A 96 4.39 -6.43 -3.28
N LEU A 97 4.38 -6.73 -1.99
CA LEU A 97 4.63 -8.09 -1.49
C LEU A 97 3.51 -9.03 -1.96
N GLU A 98 3.88 -10.17 -2.50
CA GLU A 98 2.94 -11.22 -2.90
C GLU A 98 2.74 -12.28 -1.80
N THR A 99 1.66 -13.06 -1.93
CA THR A 99 1.32 -14.09 -0.93
C THR A 99 2.39 -15.19 -0.91
N GLY A 100 2.97 -15.43 0.26
CA GLY A 100 3.99 -16.45 0.49
C GLY A 100 5.42 -16.01 0.24
N GLU A 101 5.62 -14.74 -0.10
CA GLU A 101 6.91 -14.14 -0.40
C GLU A 101 7.52 -13.47 0.85
N THR A 102 8.81 -13.57 1.06
CA THR A 102 9.55 -12.73 2.02
C THR A 102 9.82 -11.35 1.43
N LEU A 103 10.20 -10.38 2.26
CA LEU A 103 10.56 -9.04 1.78
C LEU A 103 11.77 -9.08 0.83
N GLU A 104 12.75 -9.95 1.11
CA GLU A 104 13.94 -10.14 0.29
C GLU A 104 13.61 -10.76 -1.07
N GLU A 105 12.70 -11.73 -1.10
CA GLU A 105 12.20 -12.34 -2.35
C GLU A 105 11.44 -11.33 -3.18
N CYS A 106 10.58 -10.51 -2.57
CA CYS A 106 9.89 -9.42 -3.22
C CYS A 106 10.88 -8.41 -3.85
N VAL A 107 11.91 -8.01 -3.11
CA VAL A 107 12.97 -7.13 -3.62
C VAL A 107 13.65 -7.73 -4.85
N ALA A 108 14.03 -9.00 -4.78
CA ALA A 108 14.72 -9.67 -5.89
C ALA A 108 13.81 -9.79 -7.13
N ARG A 109 12.54 -10.14 -6.94
CA ARG A 109 11.54 -10.27 -8.01
C ARG A 109 11.27 -8.92 -8.66
N GLU A 110 10.93 -7.89 -7.89
CA GLU A 110 10.58 -6.56 -8.44
C GLU A 110 11.75 -5.93 -9.20
N VAL A 111 12.98 -6.05 -8.67
CA VAL A 111 14.18 -5.57 -9.40
C VAL A 111 14.36 -6.35 -10.70
N LYS A 112 14.16 -7.67 -10.69
CA LYS A 112 14.29 -8.51 -11.88
C LYS A 112 13.23 -8.17 -12.93
N GLU A 113 11.98 -8.00 -12.53
CA GLU A 113 10.86 -7.70 -13.43
C GLU A 113 10.98 -6.33 -14.07
N GLU A 114 11.30 -5.30 -13.28
CA GLU A 114 11.35 -3.93 -13.78
C GLU A 114 12.64 -3.59 -14.53
N THR A 115 13.76 -4.25 -14.21
CA THR A 115 15.09 -3.84 -14.73
C THR A 115 15.86 -4.96 -15.43
N GLY A 116 15.47 -6.22 -15.26
CA GLY A 116 16.20 -7.37 -15.75
C GLY A 116 17.47 -7.73 -14.93
N LEU A 117 17.77 -6.96 -13.87
CA LEU A 117 18.96 -7.18 -13.04
C LEU A 117 18.71 -8.24 -11.97
N ASP A 118 19.78 -8.97 -11.62
CA ASP A 118 19.81 -9.82 -10.45
C ASP A 118 20.56 -9.09 -9.31
N VAL A 119 19.95 -9.05 -8.13
CA VAL A 119 20.48 -8.39 -6.93
C VAL A 119 20.71 -9.39 -5.81
N LYS A 120 21.59 -9.04 -4.87
CA LYS A 120 21.92 -9.83 -3.68
C LYS A 120 21.68 -9.01 -2.43
#